data_be182bacc4655a6436467bea80555661
#
_entry.id   be182bacc4655a6436467bea80555661
#
_cell.length_a   1.000
_cell.length_b   1.000
_cell.length_c   1.000
_cell.angle_alpha   90.00
_cell.angle_beta   90.00
_cell.angle_gamma   90.00
#
_symmetry.space_group_name_H-M   'P 1'
#
loop_
_entity.id
_entity.type
_entity.pdbx_description
1 polymer ?
#
loop_
_entity_poly.entity_id
_entity_poly.type
_entity_poly.pdbx_seq_one_letter_code
_entity_poly.pdbx_strand_id
1 'polypeptide(L)'
;ENKYLMHPEILENAVREADVAIIDLMGVSEALREIVRCGLEECRGQRIVIGNELREYLRLGTFSMEAMGKMMKSSQKKPQTGDVSEEEAKQADTKENKKPTASALEKMRRIRRMAMILGNVLPFGMTKDMKQVFLLMDYWQQATYTDIESFFYLILRRYCGRSFLPKEKPCTMRYGIYLKDPFSLVCEDVLDKYWKKNPYDKGRDTIAFLFYGHAYPNDYLPIVRIICEKLREKYNILPIAFSQNEDRDQEKLKSYLCQKKYPVSAVINTMPFRLGAGPMGGNADGAVQILKELQVPYIKPFCLTKITEQRWQEASAVNPGEFLISMLLPELDGGILTFPVGVMGEATVSELQPITERIDTLVARLEGYLRLQKLANQDKKLAFVFYNYPPGESNVASAAFLDT
;
A
#
# COMPACT_ATOMS: atom_id res chain seq x y z
N GLU A 1 -0.30 6.90 21.75
CA GLU A 1 -1.63 7.48 21.64
C GLU A 1 -2.22 7.78 23.03
N ASN A 2 -2.32 6.81 23.91
CA ASN A 2 -2.90 6.98 25.27
C ASN A 2 -2.25 8.11 26.09
N LYS A 3 -0.94 8.29 26.00
CA LYS A 3 -0.23 9.36 26.71
C LYS A 3 -0.74 10.74 26.32
N TYR A 4 -0.96 10.97 25.04
CA TYR A 4 -1.40 12.27 24.52
C TYR A 4 -2.90 12.50 24.68
N LEU A 5 -3.70 11.45 24.82
CA LEU A 5 -5.10 11.56 25.17
C LEU A 5 -5.29 11.90 26.66
N MET A 6 -4.36 11.43 27.52
CA MET A 6 -4.36 11.79 28.96
C MET A 6 -3.76 13.18 29.23
N HIS A 7 -2.83 13.63 28.37
CA HIS A 7 -2.11 14.89 28.48
C HIS A 7 -2.11 15.62 27.13
N PRO A 8 -3.27 16.10 26.67
CA PRO A 8 -3.41 16.75 25.36
C PRO A 8 -2.54 17.98 25.20
N GLU A 9 -2.32 18.72 26.29
CA GLU A 9 -1.49 19.92 26.32
C GLU A 9 -0.05 19.69 25.86
N ILE A 10 0.49 18.48 26.06
CA ILE A 10 1.86 18.16 25.64
C ILE A 10 1.97 18.19 24.12
N LEU A 11 1.02 17.53 23.41
CA LEU A 11 1.03 17.46 21.96
C LEU A 11 0.63 18.80 21.33
N GLU A 12 -0.40 19.43 21.87
CA GLU A 12 -0.88 20.73 21.42
C GLU A 12 0.23 21.80 21.49
N ASN A 13 0.93 21.89 22.66
CA ASN A 13 2.04 22.80 22.83
C ASN A 13 3.21 22.48 21.88
N ALA A 14 3.56 21.21 21.72
CA ALA A 14 4.61 20.80 20.81
C ALA A 14 4.32 21.22 19.36
N VAL A 15 3.07 21.10 18.90
CA VAL A 15 2.65 21.54 17.55
C VAL A 15 2.64 23.07 17.47
N ARG A 16 2.10 23.75 18.49
CA ARG A 16 1.99 25.21 18.51
C ARG A 16 3.35 25.92 18.49
N GLU A 17 4.33 25.39 19.23
CA GLU A 17 5.65 26.00 19.40
C GLU A 17 6.67 25.54 18.35
N ALA A 18 6.29 24.63 17.45
CA ALA A 18 7.19 24.11 16.44
C ALA A 18 7.58 25.18 15.39
N ASP A 19 8.85 25.29 15.06
CA ASP A 19 9.33 26.05 13.89
C ASP A 19 8.85 25.39 12.59
N VAL A 20 8.80 24.06 12.57
CA VAL A 20 8.26 23.25 11.48
C VAL A 20 7.47 22.09 12.06
N ALA A 21 6.16 22.07 11.83
CA ALA A 21 5.28 20.95 12.15
C ALA A 21 5.07 20.09 10.91
N ILE A 22 5.44 18.80 10.98
CA ILE A 22 5.21 17.81 9.93
C ILE A 22 4.10 16.89 10.41
N ILE A 23 2.99 16.86 9.70
CA ILE A 23 1.74 16.22 10.13
C ILE A 23 1.35 15.14 9.15
N ASP A 24 1.27 13.90 9.65
CA ASP A 24 0.65 12.75 9.01
C ASP A 24 -0.30 12.10 10.02
N LEU A 25 -1.62 12.17 9.75
CA LEU A 25 -2.67 11.69 10.65
C LEU A 25 -3.34 10.42 10.12
N MET A 26 -2.70 9.71 9.21
CA MET A 26 -3.27 8.48 8.65
C MET A 26 -3.40 7.41 9.74
N GLY A 27 -4.63 6.95 9.97
CA GLY A 27 -4.92 5.93 10.98
C GLY A 27 -4.96 6.42 12.43
N VAL A 28 -4.90 7.74 12.66
CA VAL A 28 -4.97 8.36 13.98
C VAL A 28 -6.43 8.54 14.41
N SER A 29 -6.73 8.37 15.71
CA SER A 29 -8.07 8.57 16.27
C SER A 29 -8.54 10.03 16.14
N GLU A 30 -9.86 10.23 16.09
CA GLU A 30 -10.44 11.55 15.93
C GLU A 30 -10.09 12.48 17.10
N ALA A 31 -10.09 11.95 18.33
CA ALA A 31 -9.72 12.71 19.51
C ALA A 31 -8.27 13.27 19.43
N LEU A 32 -7.33 12.46 18.94
CA LEU A 32 -5.94 12.90 18.77
C LEU A 32 -5.79 13.88 17.60
N ARG A 33 -6.56 13.71 16.54
CA ARG A 33 -6.62 14.65 15.41
C ARG A 33 -7.06 16.03 15.88
N GLU A 34 -8.07 16.10 16.75
CA GLU A 34 -8.58 17.37 17.28
C GLU A 34 -7.52 18.10 18.10
N ILE A 35 -6.73 17.40 18.93
CA ILE A 35 -5.60 17.99 19.67
C ILE A 35 -4.58 18.60 18.69
N VAL A 36 -4.23 17.87 17.64
CA VAL A 36 -3.31 18.37 16.60
C VAL A 36 -3.91 19.58 15.87
N ARG A 37 -5.21 19.57 15.59
CA ARG A 37 -5.91 20.70 14.96
C ARG A 37 -5.79 21.98 15.79
N CYS A 38 -6.07 21.89 17.09
CA CYS A 38 -5.93 23.03 18.00
C CYS A 38 -4.50 23.61 17.99
N GLY A 39 -3.48 22.75 18.09
CA GLY A 39 -2.09 23.18 18.00
C GLY A 39 -1.73 23.82 16.65
N LEU A 40 -2.26 23.30 15.54
CA LEU A 40 -2.00 23.84 14.20
C LEU A 40 -2.63 25.21 13.96
N GLU A 41 -3.81 25.48 14.52
CA GLU A 41 -4.48 26.78 14.40
C GLU A 41 -3.65 27.92 15.02
N GLU A 42 -2.95 27.62 16.11
CA GLU A 42 -2.09 28.57 16.83
C GLU A 42 -0.61 28.54 16.39
N CYS A 43 -0.20 27.54 15.59
CA CYS A 43 1.18 27.37 15.17
C CYS A 43 1.62 28.51 14.25
N ARG A 44 2.70 29.19 14.63
CA ARG A 44 3.32 30.28 13.85
C ARG A 44 4.38 29.79 12.87
N GLY A 45 4.85 28.56 13.04
CA GLY A 45 5.86 27.93 12.20
C GLY A 45 5.32 27.41 10.87
N GLN A 46 6.17 26.71 10.13
CA GLN A 46 5.79 26.06 8.89
C GLN A 46 4.96 24.81 9.18
N ARG A 47 3.80 24.68 8.55
CA ARG A 47 2.86 23.56 8.73
C ARG A 47 2.81 22.73 7.47
N ILE A 48 3.47 21.58 7.49
CA ILE A 48 3.58 20.68 6.37
C ILE A 48 2.65 19.49 6.65
N VAL A 49 1.45 19.52 6.09
CA VAL A 49 0.49 18.43 6.18
C VAL A 49 0.73 17.46 5.03
N ILE A 50 1.09 16.21 5.38
CA ILE A 50 1.44 15.16 4.45
C ILE A 50 0.36 14.08 4.51
N GLY A 51 0.16 13.37 3.41
CA GLY A 51 -0.82 12.31 3.34
C GLY A 51 -2.16 12.77 2.79
N ASN A 52 -3.17 11.90 2.90
CA ASN A 52 -4.50 12.11 2.34
C ASN A 52 -5.48 12.47 3.44
N GLU A 53 -5.15 13.51 4.15
CA GLU A 53 -5.93 13.98 5.26
C GLU A 53 -7.26 14.60 4.84
N LEU A 54 -8.16 14.72 5.81
CA LEU A 54 -9.40 15.46 5.64
C LEU A 54 -9.11 16.88 5.16
N ARG A 55 -9.95 17.43 4.31
CA ARG A 55 -9.75 18.76 3.69
C ARG A 55 -9.49 19.86 4.70
N GLU A 56 -10.07 19.76 5.89
CA GLU A 56 -9.89 20.71 6.99
C GLU A 56 -8.41 20.79 7.45
N TYR A 57 -7.73 19.65 7.61
CA TYR A 57 -6.31 19.65 8.00
C TYR A 57 -5.40 20.14 6.89
N LEU A 58 -5.70 19.81 5.64
CA LEU A 58 -4.99 20.36 4.48
C LEU A 58 -5.10 21.88 4.38
N ARG A 59 -6.22 22.47 4.85
CA ARG A 59 -6.41 23.93 4.91
C ARG A 59 -5.53 24.61 5.97
N LEU A 60 -5.20 23.92 7.05
CA LEU A 60 -4.34 24.42 8.11
C LEU A 60 -2.85 24.40 7.72
N GLY A 61 -2.47 23.66 6.71
CA GLY A 61 -1.12 23.62 6.18
C GLY A 61 -0.68 24.94 5.56
N THR A 62 0.60 25.29 5.67
CA THR A 62 1.19 26.48 5.01
C THR A 62 0.99 26.43 3.50
N PHE A 63 0.93 25.21 2.93
CA PHE A 63 0.72 24.96 1.50
C PHE A 63 -0.64 24.32 1.28
N SER A 64 -1.68 25.13 1.16
CA SER A 64 -3.04 24.64 0.96
C SER A 64 -3.26 24.17 -0.48
N MET A 65 -3.56 22.88 -0.66
CA MET A 65 -3.97 22.29 -1.95
C MET A 65 -5.26 22.95 -2.52
N GLU A 66 -6.10 23.50 -1.66
CA GLU A 66 -7.30 24.20 -2.07
C GLU A 66 -7.00 25.57 -2.68
N ALA A 67 -6.08 26.32 -2.10
CA ALA A 67 -5.58 27.57 -2.69
C ALA A 67 -4.96 27.31 -4.06
N MET A 68 -4.22 26.22 -4.22
CA MET A 68 -3.68 25.74 -5.49
C MET A 68 -4.78 25.40 -6.50
N GLY A 69 -5.83 24.72 -6.08
CA GLY A 69 -6.98 24.35 -6.92
C GLY A 69 -7.79 25.55 -7.40
N LYS A 70 -8.01 26.56 -6.56
CA LYS A 70 -8.68 27.81 -6.93
C LYS A 70 -7.90 28.62 -7.98
N MET A 71 -6.59 28.65 -7.83
CA MET A 71 -5.72 29.37 -8.77
C MET A 71 -5.66 28.71 -10.16
N MET A 72 -5.65 27.38 -10.23
CA MET A 72 -5.74 26.66 -11.50
C MET A 72 -7.08 26.85 -12.21
N LYS A 73 -8.19 27.03 -11.46
CA LYS A 73 -9.49 27.38 -12.04
C LYS A 73 -9.50 28.81 -12.58
N SER A 74 -8.83 29.75 -11.91
CA SER A 74 -8.77 31.15 -12.36
C SER A 74 -7.93 31.33 -13.63
N SER A 75 -6.88 30.55 -13.82
CA SER A 75 -6.04 30.59 -15.02
C SER A 75 -6.67 29.91 -16.26
N GLN A 76 -7.78 29.18 -16.10
CA GLN A 76 -8.54 28.55 -17.19
C GLN A 76 -9.79 29.35 -17.64
N LYS A 77 -10.13 30.45 -16.97
CA LYS A 77 -11.22 31.30 -17.42
C LYS A 77 -10.76 32.20 -18.57
N LYS A 78 -11.02 31.76 -19.81
CA LYS A 78 -11.35 32.69 -20.90
C LYS A 78 -12.66 33.40 -20.52
N PRO A 79 -12.84 34.69 -20.83
CA PRO A 79 -14.03 35.40 -20.44
C PRO A 79 -15.24 34.88 -21.25
N GLN A 80 -16.10 34.14 -20.59
CA GLN A 80 -17.50 33.94 -21.04
C GLN A 80 -18.40 34.41 -19.93
N THR A 81 -19.12 35.45 -20.24
CA THR A 81 -20.27 36.02 -19.50
C THR A 81 -21.35 34.96 -19.27
N GLY A 82 -21.76 34.79 -18.02
CA GLY A 82 -22.91 33.97 -17.64
C GLY A 82 -22.97 33.83 -16.12
N ASP A 83 -23.93 34.48 -15.51
CA ASP A 83 -24.26 34.42 -14.09
C ASP A 83 -24.50 32.99 -13.63
N VAL A 84 -23.78 32.56 -12.61
CA VAL A 84 -24.06 31.33 -11.86
C VAL A 84 -24.39 31.73 -10.44
N SER A 85 -25.63 31.42 -10.04
CA SER A 85 -26.25 31.79 -8.76
C SER A 85 -25.55 31.20 -7.54
N GLU A 86 -25.56 31.97 -6.45
CA GLU A 86 -25.00 31.64 -5.13
C GLU A 86 -25.60 30.39 -4.45
N GLU A 87 -26.66 29.79 -5.00
CA GLU A 87 -27.29 28.58 -4.46
C GLU A 87 -26.52 27.28 -4.75
N GLU A 88 -25.72 27.22 -5.81
CA GLU A 88 -24.91 26.00 -6.11
C GLU A 88 -23.68 25.87 -5.21
N ALA A 89 -23.24 26.96 -4.56
CA ALA A 89 -22.09 26.93 -3.64
C ALA A 89 -22.46 26.34 -2.26
N LYS A 90 -23.72 26.45 -1.83
CA LYS A 90 -24.20 25.95 -0.53
C LYS A 90 -24.57 24.46 -0.52
N GLN A 91 -24.83 23.85 -1.69
CA GLN A 91 -25.11 22.41 -1.80
C GLN A 91 -23.85 21.52 -1.90
N ALA A 92 -22.66 22.11 -1.98
CA ALA A 92 -21.42 21.37 -2.04
C ALA A 92 -20.86 20.96 -0.65
N ASP A 93 -21.33 21.58 0.43
CA ASP A 93 -20.82 21.36 1.79
C ASP A 93 -21.48 20.21 2.57
N THR A 94 -22.53 19.58 2.01
CA THR A 94 -23.26 18.47 2.66
C THR A 94 -23.08 17.12 1.97
N LYS A 95 -22.13 16.98 1.03
CA LYS A 95 -21.80 15.67 0.45
C LYS A 95 -20.68 15.00 1.22
N GLU A 96 -21.12 14.10 2.09
CA GLU A 96 -20.35 13.04 2.75
C GLU A 96 -19.09 12.56 2.00
N ASN A 97 -18.07 12.17 2.77
CA ASN A 97 -16.84 11.46 2.43
C ASN A 97 -16.97 10.41 1.31
N LYS A 98 -17.21 10.84 0.07
CA LYS A 98 -17.14 9.95 -1.09
C LYS A 98 -15.68 9.76 -1.47
N LYS A 99 -15.23 8.50 -1.47
CA LYS A 99 -13.94 8.06 -2.04
C LYS A 99 -13.70 8.75 -3.39
N PRO A 100 -12.47 9.18 -3.70
CA PRO A 100 -12.19 9.82 -4.98
C PRO A 100 -12.54 8.86 -6.12
N THR A 101 -13.38 9.32 -7.04
CA THR A 101 -13.70 8.58 -8.27
C THR A 101 -12.46 8.49 -9.16
N ALA A 102 -12.39 7.49 -10.06
CA ALA A 102 -11.29 7.35 -11.04
C ALA A 102 -10.98 8.67 -11.77
N SER A 103 -12.02 9.44 -12.10
CA SER A 103 -11.93 10.80 -12.68
C SER A 103 -11.22 11.81 -11.76
N ALA A 104 -11.40 11.72 -10.43
CA ALA A 104 -10.73 12.61 -9.48
C ALA A 104 -9.23 12.29 -9.33
N LEU A 105 -8.88 11.01 -9.34
CA LEU A 105 -7.48 10.55 -9.33
C LEU A 105 -6.73 10.97 -10.60
N GLU A 106 -7.34 10.81 -11.76
CA GLU A 106 -6.75 11.25 -13.03
C GLU A 106 -6.54 12.77 -13.05
N LYS A 107 -7.48 13.53 -12.50
CA LYS A 107 -7.36 14.98 -12.35
C LYS A 107 -6.21 15.37 -11.41
N MET A 108 -6.04 14.68 -10.29
CA MET A 108 -4.90 14.87 -9.39
C MET A 108 -3.56 14.57 -10.07
N ARG A 109 -3.46 13.48 -10.83
CA ARG A 109 -2.27 13.14 -11.63
C ARG A 109 -1.92 14.22 -12.65
N ARG A 110 -2.93 14.78 -13.33
CA ARG A 110 -2.73 15.85 -14.29
C ARG A 110 -2.22 17.12 -13.60
N ILE A 111 -2.78 17.47 -12.45
CA ILE A 111 -2.34 18.60 -11.63
C ILE A 111 -0.88 18.42 -11.21
N ARG A 112 -0.54 17.25 -10.68
CA ARG A 112 0.83 16.92 -10.27
C ARG A 112 1.82 17.02 -11.42
N ARG A 113 1.49 16.46 -12.59
CA ARG A 113 2.37 16.55 -13.78
C ARG A 113 2.59 17.98 -14.20
N MET A 114 1.54 18.80 -14.20
CA MET A 114 1.66 20.23 -14.51
C MET A 114 2.48 20.98 -13.47
N ALA A 115 2.29 20.71 -12.17
CA ALA A 115 3.07 21.33 -11.11
C ALA A 115 4.57 21.01 -11.22
N MET A 116 4.91 19.75 -11.52
CA MET A 116 6.31 19.34 -11.72
C MET A 116 6.96 20.02 -12.93
N ILE A 117 6.23 20.16 -14.03
CA ILE A 117 6.73 20.86 -15.24
C ILE A 117 6.87 22.36 -14.99
N LEU A 118 5.81 23.01 -14.50
CA LEU A 118 5.80 24.44 -14.25
C LEU A 118 6.81 24.87 -13.19
N GLY A 119 6.97 24.06 -12.12
CA GLY A 119 7.98 24.32 -11.10
C GLY A 119 9.43 24.20 -11.58
N ASN A 120 9.67 23.54 -12.72
CA ASN A 120 10.99 23.54 -13.38
C ASN A 120 11.20 24.76 -14.29
N VAL A 121 10.14 25.21 -14.94
CA VAL A 121 10.20 26.35 -15.91
C VAL A 121 10.11 27.69 -15.18
N LEU A 122 9.28 27.76 -14.13
CA LEU A 122 9.06 28.96 -13.32
C LEU A 122 9.37 28.65 -11.85
N PRO A 123 10.66 28.59 -11.45
CA PRO A 123 11.08 28.14 -10.12
C PRO A 123 10.93 29.22 -9.04
N PHE A 124 9.91 30.06 -9.09
CA PHE A 124 9.62 31.10 -8.11
C PHE A 124 8.14 31.13 -7.74
N GLY A 125 7.85 31.65 -6.53
CA GLY A 125 6.49 31.77 -6.02
C GLY A 125 5.77 30.44 -5.88
N MET A 126 4.47 30.46 -6.06
CA MET A 126 3.55 29.33 -5.82
C MET A 126 3.84 28.07 -6.67
N THR A 127 4.35 28.23 -7.89
CA THR A 127 4.71 27.08 -8.75
C THR A 127 5.87 26.26 -8.18
N LYS A 128 6.83 26.96 -7.57
CA LYS A 128 7.94 26.34 -6.84
C LYS A 128 7.42 25.60 -5.59
N ASP A 129 6.53 26.23 -4.83
CA ASP A 129 5.98 25.64 -3.61
C ASP A 129 5.14 24.41 -3.92
N MET A 130 4.31 24.44 -4.96
CA MET A 130 3.58 23.27 -5.45
C MET A 130 4.48 22.08 -5.76
N LYS A 131 5.56 22.32 -6.51
CA LYS A 131 6.54 21.28 -6.83
C LYS A 131 7.16 20.70 -5.56
N GLN A 132 7.51 21.55 -4.59
CA GLN A 132 8.14 21.12 -3.35
C GLN A 132 7.20 20.28 -2.49
N VAL A 133 5.93 20.65 -2.38
CA VAL A 133 4.92 19.85 -1.66
C VAL A 133 4.76 18.45 -2.26
N PHE A 134 4.64 18.34 -3.59
CA PHE A 134 4.57 17.04 -4.24
C PHE A 134 5.84 16.21 -4.05
N LEU A 135 7.00 16.85 -4.07
CA LEU A 135 8.28 16.18 -3.82
C LEU A 135 8.40 15.70 -2.38
N LEU A 136 7.96 16.50 -1.39
CA LEU A 136 7.87 16.11 0.01
C LEU A 136 6.94 14.91 0.20
N MET A 137 5.76 14.94 -0.43
CA MET A 137 4.82 13.81 -0.39
C MET A 137 5.45 12.54 -1.01
N ASP A 138 6.19 12.68 -2.09
CA ASP A 138 6.86 11.55 -2.73
C ASP A 138 7.94 10.95 -1.83
N TYR A 139 8.81 11.77 -1.24
CA TYR A 139 9.83 11.29 -0.32
C TYR A 139 9.21 10.58 0.89
N TRP A 140 8.18 11.17 1.48
CA TRP A 140 7.48 10.59 2.63
C TRP A 140 6.83 9.25 2.30
N GLN A 141 6.15 9.16 1.17
CA GLN A 141 5.48 7.92 0.74
C GLN A 141 6.45 6.80 0.39
N GLN A 142 7.63 7.12 -0.09
CA GLN A 142 8.63 6.12 -0.46
C GLN A 142 9.42 5.63 0.76
N ALA A 143 9.71 6.55 1.68
CA ALA A 143 10.30 6.28 2.98
C ALA A 143 11.59 5.44 2.99
N THR A 144 12.39 5.48 1.91
CA THR A 144 13.77 4.94 1.99
C THR A 144 14.63 5.83 2.88
N TYR A 145 15.75 5.34 3.36
CA TYR A 145 16.70 6.21 4.09
C TYR A 145 17.08 7.45 3.29
N THR A 146 17.37 7.27 2.00
CA THR A 146 17.71 8.37 1.09
C THR A 146 16.56 9.35 0.89
N ASP A 147 15.32 8.84 0.83
CA ASP A 147 14.14 9.68 0.65
C ASP A 147 13.83 10.47 1.93
N ILE A 148 13.89 9.83 3.10
CA ILE A 148 13.70 10.51 4.40
C ILE A 148 14.81 11.56 4.63
N GLU A 149 16.07 11.22 4.34
CA GLU A 149 17.17 12.19 4.41
C GLU A 149 16.91 13.37 3.47
N SER A 150 16.52 13.10 2.22
CA SER A 150 16.21 14.11 1.22
C SER A 150 15.00 14.96 1.59
N PHE A 151 13.99 14.36 2.23
CA PHE A 151 12.83 15.04 2.78
C PHE A 151 13.25 16.10 3.80
N PHE A 152 14.08 15.74 4.78
CA PHE A 152 14.57 16.69 5.77
C PHE A 152 15.50 17.73 5.15
N TYR A 153 16.39 17.36 4.23
CA TYR A 153 17.23 18.35 3.53
C TYR A 153 16.39 19.37 2.76
N LEU A 154 15.33 18.94 2.09
CA LEU A 154 14.40 19.82 1.40
C LEU A 154 13.74 20.82 2.36
N ILE A 155 13.22 20.33 3.51
CA ILE A 155 12.60 21.17 4.54
C ILE A 155 13.60 22.18 5.09
N LEU A 156 14.73 21.72 5.59
CA LEU A 156 15.72 22.56 6.26
C LEU A 156 16.29 23.62 5.31
N ARG A 157 16.50 23.30 4.06
CA ARG A 157 17.03 24.24 3.06
C ARG A 157 16.00 25.26 2.59
N ARG A 158 14.74 24.84 2.41
CA ARG A 158 13.71 25.68 1.79
C ARG A 158 12.93 26.49 2.79
N TYR A 159 12.73 25.96 4.00
CA TYR A 159 11.85 26.55 5.00
C TYR A 159 12.58 27.00 6.27
N CYS A 160 13.78 26.46 6.54
CA CYS A 160 14.59 26.83 7.71
C CYS A 160 15.88 27.57 7.37
N GLY A 161 16.10 27.96 6.10
CA GLY A 161 17.26 28.76 5.67
C GLY A 161 18.62 28.06 5.77
N ARG A 162 18.66 26.72 5.87
CA ARG A 162 19.90 25.94 6.06
C ARG A 162 20.56 25.60 4.73
N SER A 163 21.06 26.59 4.01
CA SER A 163 21.61 26.45 2.63
C SER A 163 22.91 25.64 2.54
N PHE A 164 23.61 25.42 3.62
CA PHE A 164 24.86 24.63 3.66
C PHE A 164 24.65 23.10 3.60
N LEU A 165 23.41 22.62 3.75
CA LEU A 165 23.11 21.21 3.66
C LEU A 165 23.21 20.69 2.22
N PRO A 166 23.48 19.39 2.02
CA PRO A 166 23.44 18.76 0.70
C PRO A 166 22.13 19.02 -0.04
N LYS A 167 22.16 18.94 -1.37
CA LYS A 167 20.94 18.96 -2.15
C LYS A 167 20.18 17.65 -1.96
N GLU A 168 18.87 17.76 -1.95
CA GLU A 168 17.97 16.62 -1.98
C GLU A 168 18.22 15.73 -3.20
N LYS A 169 18.08 14.44 -3.04
CA LYS A 169 18.18 13.45 -4.12
C LYS A 169 16.80 13.20 -4.75
N PRO A 170 16.73 12.73 -6.00
CA PRO A 170 15.48 12.26 -6.58
C PRO A 170 14.89 11.10 -5.76
N CYS A 171 13.56 10.99 -5.75
CA CYS A 171 12.88 9.85 -5.19
C CYS A 171 13.29 8.57 -5.90
N THR A 172 13.39 7.49 -5.14
CA THR A 172 13.69 6.16 -5.65
C THR A 172 12.46 5.50 -6.27
N MET A 173 12.63 4.30 -6.82
CA MET A 173 11.57 3.56 -7.48
C MET A 173 10.60 2.92 -6.47
N ARG A 174 9.31 2.81 -6.84
CA ARG A 174 8.23 2.32 -5.99
C ARG A 174 7.92 0.84 -6.14
N TYR A 175 8.42 0.20 -7.17
CA TYR A 175 8.16 -1.21 -7.47
C TYR A 175 9.30 -1.82 -8.28
N GLY A 176 9.43 -3.13 -8.24
CA GLY A 176 10.41 -3.86 -9.01
C GLY A 176 10.67 -5.25 -8.49
N ILE A 177 11.55 -5.97 -9.14
CA ILE A 177 11.97 -7.30 -8.74
C ILE A 177 13.08 -7.17 -7.69
N TYR A 178 12.89 -7.83 -6.54
CA TYR A 178 13.89 -7.89 -5.49
C TYR A 178 15.02 -8.83 -5.87
N LEU A 179 16.25 -8.32 -5.86
CA LEU A 179 17.42 -9.11 -6.24
C LEU A 179 18.10 -9.76 -5.03
N LYS A 180 18.49 -8.98 -4.05
CA LYS A 180 19.20 -9.40 -2.84
C LYS A 180 19.41 -8.24 -1.87
N ASP A 181 20.05 -8.51 -0.75
CA ASP A 181 20.51 -7.51 0.19
C ASP A 181 21.84 -6.82 -0.23
N PRO A 182 22.01 -5.53 0.10
CA PRO A 182 20.96 -4.65 0.56
C PRO A 182 19.85 -4.56 -0.48
N PHE A 183 18.66 -4.15 -0.06
CA PHE A 183 17.46 -4.13 -0.91
C PHE A 183 17.76 -3.45 -2.25
N SER A 184 17.64 -4.20 -3.33
CA SER A 184 17.89 -3.73 -4.68
C SER A 184 16.73 -4.11 -5.58
N LEU A 185 16.08 -3.10 -6.15
CA LEU A 185 15.01 -3.26 -7.12
C LEU A 185 15.51 -3.01 -8.53
N VAL A 186 14.93 -3.71 -9.46
CA VAL A 186 15.19 -3.53 -10.89
C VAL A 186 13.86 -3.36 -11.61
N CYS A 187 13.68 -2.25 -12.31
CA CYS A 187 12.41 -1.80 -12.87
C CYS A 187 12.39 -1.69 -14.34
N GLU A 188 13.03 -2.24 -15.18
CA GLU A 188 12.81 -2.12 -16.65
C GLU A 188 13.29 -3.36 -17.39
N ASP A 189 12.49 -3.87 -18.32
CA ASP A 189 12.77 -4.99 -19.23
C ASP A 189 13.61 -6.13 -18.60
N VAL A 190 13.22 -6.53 -17.40
CA VAL A 190 14.12 -6.94 -16.37
C VAL A 190 14.03 -8.42 -16.08
N LEU A 191 12.93 -9.08 -16.51
CA LEU A 191 12.82 -10.51 -16.27
C LEU A 191 14.00 -11.27 -16.88
N ASP A 192 14.44 -10.91 -18.06
CA ASP A 192 15.59 -11.52 -18.68
C ASP A 192 16.90 -11.24 -17.91
N LYS A 193 17.06 -10.03 -17.39
CA LYS A 193 18.22 -9.67 -16.54
C LYS A 193 18.16 -10.37 -15.18
N TYR A 194 16.97 -10.45 -14.59
CA TYR A 194 16.76 -11.17 -13.35
C TYR A 194 17.11 -12.65 -13.51
N TRP A 195 16.57 -13.31 -14.55
CA TRP A 195 16.79 -14.72 -14.81
C TRP A 195 18.21 -15.04 -15.29
N LYS A 196 18.97 -14.07 -15.80
CA LYS A 196 20.40 -14.22 -16.03
C LYS A 196 21.20 -14.34 -14.73
N LYS A 197 20.79 -13.63 -13.68
CA LYS A 197 21.42 -13.67 -12.36
C LYS A 197 20.89 -14.80 -11.48
N ASN A 198 19.65 -15.21 -11.69
CA ASN A 198 18.97 -16.29 -10.99
C ASN A 198 18.51 -17.31 -12.03
N PRO A 199 19.33 -18.33 -12.35
CA PRO A 199 19.07 -19.22 -13.48
C PRO A 199 17.66 -19.81 -13.47
N TYR A 200 16.95 -19.62 -14.56
CA TYR A 200 15.59 -20.14 -14.76
C TYR A 200 15.64 -21.61 -15.17
N ASP A 201 15.01 -22.46 -14.40
CA ASP A 201 14.84 -23.88 -14.71
C ASP A 201 13.45 -24.11 -15.33
N LYS A 202 13.41 -24.52 -16.61
CA LYS A 202 12.15 -24.77 -17.33
C LYS A 202 11.39 -25.99 -16.78
N GLY A 203 12.04 -26.85 -16.03
CA GLY A 203 11.43 -28.03 -15.40
C GLY A 203 10.74 -27.71 -14.08
N ARG A 204 10.89 -26.50 -13.55
CA ARG A 204 10.32 -26.07 -12.28
C ARG A 204 9.19 -25.08 -12.46
N ASP A 205 8.19 -25.20 -11.59
CA ASP A 205 7.12 -24.18 -11.49
C ASP A 205 7.71 -22.82 -11.06
N THR A 206 7.10 -21.75 -11.53
CA THR A 206 7.47 -20.38 -11.15
C THR A 206 6.47 -19.80 -10.17
N ILE A 207 6.93 -19.39 -9.01
CA ILE A 207 6.14 -18.76 -7.96
C ILE A 207 6.44 -17.26 -7.95
N ALA A 208 5.45 -16.45 -8.26
CA ALA A 208 5.52 -15.02 -8.06
C ALA A 208 5.19 -14.70 -6.59
N PHE A 209 6.05 -13.96 -5.93
CA PHE A 209 5.86 -13.55 -4.55
C PHE A 209 5.75 -12.03 -4.47
N LEU A 210 4.54 -11.55 -4.19
CA LEU A 210 4.23 -10.13 -4.06
C LEU A 210 4.33 -9.72 -2.58
N PHE A 211 5.04 -8.64 -2.32
CA PHE A 211 5.15 -8.07 -0.99
C PHE A 211 5.09 -6.55 -1.02
N TYR A 212 4.65 -5.97 0.08
CA TYR A 212 4.49 -4.52 0.20
C TYR A 212 5.83 -3.83 0.45
N GLY A 213 5.96 -2.66 -0.19
CA GLY A 213 7.13 -1.83 -0.02
C GLY A 213 8.25 -2.13 -1.02
N HIS A 214 9.00 -1.12 -1.30
CA HIS A 214 10.08 -1.06 -2.27
C HIS A 214 11.31 -0.44 -1.64
N ALA A 215 11.15 0.04 -0.40
CA ALA A 215 12.12 0.82 0.33
C ALA A 215 13.01 -0.05 1.20
N TYR A 216 14.20 0.44 1.48
CA TYR A 216 15.07 -0.09 2.51
C TYR A 216 15.27 0.98 3.61
N PRO A 217 15.07 0.66 4.89
CA PRO A 217 14.67 -0.64 5.44
C PRO A 217 13.23 -1.02 5.05
N ASN A 218 12.96 -2.29 4.91
CA ASN A 218 11.64 -2.81 4.61
C ASN A 218 11.27 -3.87 5.66
N ASP A 219 10.22 -3.63 6.41
CA ASP A 219 9.78 -4.47 7.52
C ASP A 219 9.41 -5.90 7.09
N TYR A 220 9.04 -6.08 5.83
CA TYR A 220 8.68 -7.39 5.28
C TYR A 220 9.88 -8.25 4.88
N LEU A 221 11.10 -7.69 4.77
CA LEU A 221 12.26 -8.42 4.26
C LEU A 221 12.61 -9.70 5.02
N PRO A 222 12.52 -9.78 6.35
CA PRO A 222 12.80 -11.04 7.06
C PRO A 222 11.88 -12.16 6.60
N ILE A 223 10.60 -11.85 6.35
CA ILE A 223 9.59 -12.80 5.88
C ILE A 223 9.81 -13.15 4.41
N VAL A 224 10.12 -12.15 3.58
CA VAL A 224 10.44 -12.35 2.16
C VAL A 224 11.62 -13.28 1.98
N ARG A 225 12.69 -13.07 2.76
CA ARG A 225 13.91 -13.91 2.70
C ARG A 225 13.61 -15.35 3.01
N ILE A 226 13.01 -15.64 4.16
CA ILE A 226 12.74 -17.01 4.59
C ILE A 226 11.78 -17.75 3.66
N ILE A 227 10.74 -17.09 3.15
CA ILE A 227 9.83 -17.69 2.16
C ILE A 227 10.58 -17.97 0.86
N CYS A 228 11.34 -17.01 0.34
CA CYS A 228 12.11 -17.19 -0.89
C CYS A 228 13.17 -18.30 -0.74
N GLU A 229 13.87 -18.39 0.38
CA GLU A 229 14.87 -19.44 0.65
C GLU A 229 14.23 -20.82 0.61
N LYS A 230 13.15 -21.03 1.36
CA LYS A 230 12.44 -22.32 1.40
C LYS A 230 11.88 -22.74 0.03
N LEU A 231 11.40 -21.78 -0.77
CA LEU A 231 10.82 -22.10 -2.08
C LEU A 231 11.87 -22.30 -3.18
N ARG A 232 13.05 -21.65 -3.11
CA ARG A 232 14.10 -21.76 -4.14
C ARG A 232 14.65 -23.16 -4.32
N GLU A 233 14.54 -24.01 -3.32
CA GLU A 233 15.01 -25.40 -3.43
C GLU A 233 14.24 -26.17 -4.52
N LYS A 234 12.94 -25.86 -4.70
CA LYS A 234 12.03 -26.61 -5.60
C LYS A 234 11.48 -25.80 -6.77
N TYR A 235 11.48 -24.47 -6.67
CA TYR A 235 10.76 -23.57 -7.58
C TYR A 235 11.65 -22.46 -8.13
N ASN A 236 11.28 -21.94 -9.28
CA ASN A 236 11.72 -20.63 -9.73
C ASN A 236 10.96 -19.57 -8.91
N ILE A 237 11.64 -18.61 -8.33
CA ILE A 237 11.03 -17.58 -7.49
C ILE A 237 11.18 -16.20 -8.12
N LEU A 238 10.08 -15.50 -8.25
CA LEU A 238 9.99 -14.14 -8.75
C LEU A 238 9.48 -13.21 -7.63
N PRO A 239 10.35 -12.65 -6.79
CA PRO A 239 9.94 -11.75 -5.71
C PRO A 239 9.74 -10.34 -6.24
N ILE A 240 8.54 -9.82 -6.10
CA ILE A 240 8.13 -8.52 -6.62
C ILE A 240 7.72 -7.61 -5.46
N ALA A 241 8.47 -6.54 -5.26
CA ALA A 241 8.06 -5.45 -4.39
C ALA A 241 7.06 -4.57 -5.15
N PHE A 242 5.90 -4.35 -4.56
CA PHE A 242 4.80 -3.66 -5.20
C PHE A 242 4.12 -2.68 -4.24
N SER A 243 3.69 -1.54 -4.77
CA SER A 243 2.89 -0.56 -4.04
C SER A 243 1.64 -0.27 -4.85
N GLN A 244 0.47 -0.36 -4.21
CA GLN A 244 -0.83 -0.41 -4.89
C GLN A 244 -1.41 0.96 -5.29
N ASN A 245 -0.59 1.99 -5.44
CA ASN A 245 -1.09 3.36 -5.47
C ASN A 245 -1.35 3.96 -6.86
N GLU A 246 -0.98 3.31 -7.97
CA GLU A 246 -1.12 3.87 -9.32
C GLU A 246 -1.55 2.82 -10.37
N ASP A 247 -2.33 3.22 -11.40
CA ASP A 247 -2.72 2.32 -12.52
C ASP A 247 -1.52 1.79 -13.30
N ARG A 248 -0.43 2.54 -13.35
CA ARG A 248 0.84 2.08 -13.93
C ARG A 248 1.41 0.85 -13.23
N ASP A 249 1.17 0.73 -11.92
CA ASP A 249 1.62 -0.41 -11.15
C ASP A 249 0.93 -1.69 -11.61
N GLN A 250 -0.34 -1.62 -12.03
CA GLN A 250 -1.07 -2.79 -12.56
C GLN A 250 -0.55 -3.23 -13.94
N GLU A 251 -0.29 -2.29 -14.85
CA GLU A 251 0.33 -2.61 -16.13
C GLU A 251 1.71 -3.25 -15.92
N LYS A 252 2.47 -2.72 -14.98
CA LYS A 252 3.78 -3.28 -14.64
C LYS A 252 3.65 -4.65 -13.98
N LEU A 253 2.70 -4.83 -13.06
CA LEU A 253 2.40 -6.11 -12.45
C LEU A 253 2.02 -7.14 -13.51
N LYS A 254 1.12 -6.78 -14.43
CA LYS A 254 0.77 -7.63 -15.58
C LYS A 254 1.98 -7.99 -16.42
N SER A 255 2.89 -7.04 -16.65
CA SER A 255 4.12 -7.26 -17.41
C SER A 255 5.08 -8.26 -16.74
N TYR A 256 5.02 -8.42 -15.42
CA TYR A 256 5.80 -9.42 -14.69
C TYR A 256 5.10 -10.78 -14.64
N LEU A 257 3.78 -10.79 -14.41
CA LEU A 257 3.04 -12.01 -14.14
C LEU A 257 2.58 -12.75 -15.41
N CYS A 258 2.14 -12.00 -16.43
CA CYS A 258 1.51 -12.56 -17.65
C CYS A 258 2.53 -12.79 -18.78
N GLN A 259 3.69 -13.35 -18.48
CA GLN A 259 4.75 -13.61 -19.46
C GLN A 259 4.71 -15.03 -20.00
N LYS A 260 4.59 -15.16 -21.32
CA LYS A 260 4.65 -16.47 -21.99
C LYS A 260 6.01 -17.17 -21.84
N LYS A 261 7.10 -16.40 -21.78
CA LYS A 261 8.47 -16.92 -21.69
C LYS A 261 8.78 -17.50 -20.30
N TYR A 262 8.19 -16.92 -19.26
CA TYR A 262 8.40 -17.30 -17.86
C TYR A 262 7.03 -17.44 -17.18
N PRO A 263 6.26 -18.49 -17.52
CA PRO A 263 4.90 -18.64 -17.01
C PRO A 263 4.90 -18.82 -15.49
N VAL A 264 4.00 -18.08 -14.83
CA VAL A 264 3.78 -18.18 -13.39
C VAL A 264 2.79 -19.31 -13.12
N SER A 265 3.11 -20.17 -12.13
CA SER A 265 2.28 -21.33 -11.73
C SER A 265 1.45 -21.05 -10.47
N ALA A 266 1.88 -20.11 -9.63
CA ALA A 266 1.12 -19.61 -8.47
C ALA A 266 1.59 -18.21 -8.09
N VAL A 267 0.69 -17.45 -7.44
CA VAL A 267 0.99 -16.14 -6.88
C VAL A 267 0.82 -16.20 -5.35
N ILE A 268 1.86 -15.87 -4.62
CA ILE A 268 1.79 -15.60 -3.17
C ILE A 268 1.78 -14.09 -2.98
N ASN A 269 0.87 -13.56 -2.19
CA ASN A 269 0.77 -12.12 -1.92
C ASN A 269 0.58 -11.86 -0.42
N THR A 270 1.58 -11.23 0.21
CA THR A 270 1.51 -10.84 1.63
C THR A 270 1.06 -9.37 1.83
N MET A 271 0.76 -8.63 0.77
CA MET A 271 0.34 -7.24 0.88
C MET A 271 -1.05 -7.12 1.52
N PRO A 272 -1.28 -6.13 2.40
CA PRO A 272 -2.62 -5.84 2.92
C PRO A 272 -3.53 -5.28 1.79
N PHE A 273 -4.83 -5.21 2.04
CA PHE A 273 -5.85 -4.72 1.12
C PHE A 273 -6.04 -5.58 -0.12
N ARG A 274 -6.92 -5.14 -1.00
CA ARG A 274 -7.14 -5.76 -2.32
C ARG A 274 -5.95 -5.53 -3.23
N LEU A 275 -5.67 -6.47 -4.12
CA LEU A 275 -4.67 -6.26 -5.16
C LEU A 275 -5.15 -5.12 -6.09
N GLY A 276 -4.32 -4.08 -6.25
CA GLY A 276 -4.66 -2.90 -7.05
C GLY A 276 -5.56 -1.86 -6.37
N ALA A 277 -5.93 -2.04 -5.10
CA ALA A 277 -6.68 -1.03 -4.33
C ALA A 277 -6.21 -0.97 -2.88
N GLY A 278 -5.57 0.14 -2.53
CA GLY A 278 -5.14 0.46 -1.15
C GLY A 278 -6.18 1.31 -0.40
N PRO A 279 -5.81 1.88 0.76
CA PRO A 279 -6.67 2.74 1.58
C PRO A 279 -7.22 3.93 0.81
N MET A 280 -6.47 4.40 -0.19
CA MET A 280 -6.80 5.56 -1.01
C MET A 280 -7.69 5.24 -2.22
N GLY A 281 -8.15 4.01 -2.36
CA GLY A 281 -8.81 3.51 -3.55
C GLY A 281 -7.82 2.86 -4.52
N GLY A 282 -8.18 2.76 -5.77
CA GLY A 282 -7.41 2.10 -6.83
C GLY A 282 -8.32 1.43 -7.85
N ASN A 283 -7.74 0.54 -8.67
CA ASN A 283 -8.46 -0.22 -9.69
C ASN A 283 -8.43 -1.72 -9.33
N ALA A 284 -9.30 -2.14 -8.41
CA ALA A 284 -9.41 -3.54 -8.01
C ALA A 284 -9.89 -4.44 -9.16
N ASP A 285 -10.77 -3.93 -10.04
CA ASP A 285 -11.29 -4.71 -11.17
C ASP A 285 -10.18 -5.04 -12.17
N GLY A 286 -9.26 -4.12 -12.42
CA GLY A 286 -8.08 -4.39 -13.26
C GLY A 286 -7.17 -5.47 -12.67
N ALA A 287 -6.99 -5.49 -11.36
CA ALA A 287 -6.24 -6.55 -10.69
C ALA A 287 -6.92 -7.91 -10.79
N VAL A 288 -8.25 -7.97 -10.60
CA VAL A 288 -9.04 -9.19 -10.78
C VAL A 288 -8.91 -9.73 -12.21
N GLN A 289 -8.88 -8.86 -13.22
CA GLN A 289 -8.66 -9.28 -14.60
C GLN A 289 -7.28 -9.93 -14.80
N ILE A 290 -6.23 -9.39 -14.19
CA ILE A 290 -4.89 -9.99 -14.23
C ILE A 290 -4.93 -11.41 -13.63
N LEU A 291 -5.56 -11.57 -12.48
CA LEU A 291 -5.68 -12.87 -11.80
C LEU A 291 -6.51 -13.86 -12.63
N LYS A 292 -7.58 -13.41 -13.29
CA LYS A 292 -8.38 -14.22 -14.22
C LYS A 292 -7.59 -14.64 -15.46
N GLU A 293 -6.75 -13.79 -16.03
CA GLU A 293 -5.87 -14.15 -17.14
C GLU A 293 -4.83 -15.20 -16.74
N LEU A 294 -4.33 -15.13 -15.52
CA LEU A 294 -3.34 -16.07 -15.00
C LEU A 294 -3.90 -17.47 -14.75
N GLN A 295 -5.12 -17.57 -14.23
CA GLN A 295 -5.78 -18.83 -13.85
C GLN A 295 -4.92 -19.77 -12.97
N VAL A 296 -4.18 -19.19 -12.02
CA VAL A 296 -3.32 -19.91 -11.09
C VAL A 296 -3.76 -19.66 -9.65
N PRO A 297 -3.38 -20.51 -8.68
CA PRO A 297 -3.66 -20.27 -7.29
C PRO A 297 -3.13 -18.89 -6.84
N TYR A 298 -4.02 -18.09 -6.25
CA TYR A 298 -3.70 -16.82 -5.64
C TYR A 298 -3.75 -16.98 -4.11
N ILE A 299 -2.57 -17.19 -3.52
CA ILE A 299 -2.40 -17.52 -2.10
C ILE A 299 -2.12 -16.22 -1.34
N LYS A 300 -2.88 -16.01 -0.25
CA LYS A 300 -2.93 -14.73 0.45
C LYS A 300 -2.61 -14.85 1.96
N PRO A 301 -1.38 -15.28 2.32
CA PRO A 301 -0.93 -15.16 3.69
C PRO A 301 -0.75 -13.69 4.05
N PHE A 302 -0.75 -13.36 5.34
CA PHE A 302 -0.63 -11.99 5.80
C PHE A 302 0.33 -11.86 6.99
N CYS A 303 0.64 -10.62 7.37
CA CYS A 303 1.44 -10.30 8.54
C CYS A 303 0.62 -9.48 9.53
N LEU A 304 0.71 -9.84 10.79
CA LEU A 304 0.13 -9.11 11.92
C LEU A 304 1.11 -8.00 12.33
N THR A 305 0.80 -6.77 11.94
CA THR A 305 1.72 -5.63 12.11
C THR A 305 1.63 -4.93 13.45
N LYS A 306 0.67 -5.31 14.30
CA LYS A 306 0.37 -4.63 15.57
C LYS A 306 0.44 -5.54 16.81
N ILE A 307 0.82 -6.79 16.63
CA ILE A 307 0.81 -7.79 17.70
C ILE A 307 2.05 -8.67 17.61
N THR A 308 2.67 -8.97 18.74
CA THR A 308 3.80 -9.94 18.85
C THR A 308 3.28 -11.38 18.80
N GLU A 309 4.17 -12.34 18.56
CA GLU A 309 3.80 -13.76 18.48
C GLU A 309 3.15 -14.25 19.79
N GLN A 310 3.72 -13.92 20.93
CA GLN A 310 3.17 -14.31 22.22
C GLN A 310 1.74 -13.80 22.40
N ARG A 311 1.51 -12.52 22.17
CA ARG A 311 0.16 -11.92 22.29
C ARG A 311 -0.83 -12.50 21.30
N TRP A 312 -0.36 -12.84 20.08
CA TRP A 312 -1.21 -13.49 19.10
C TRP A 312 -1.63 -14.90 19.51
N GLN A 313 -0.73 -15.68 20.11
CA GLN A 313 -1.04 -17.01 20.64
C GLN A 313 -2.05 -16.96 21.79
N GLU A 314 -2.01 -15.92 22.60
CA GLU A 314 -2.93 -15.68 23.71
C GLU A 314 -4.28 -15.06 23.26
N ALA A 315 -4.33 -14.48 22.08
CA ALA A 315 -5.51 -13.76 21.57
C ALA A 315 -6.59 -14.72 21.07
N SER A 316 -7.83 -14.45 21.43
CA SER A 316 -8.99 -15.22 20.96
C SER A 316 -9.44 -14.85 19.54
N ALA A 317 -9.02 -13.71 19.02
CA ALA A 317 -9.39 -13.21 17.69
C ALA A 317 -8.35 -12.24 17.13
N VAL A 318 -8.37 -12.07 15.81
CA VAL A 318 -7.60 -11.03 15.10
C VAL A 318 -8.30 -9.68 15.29
N ASN A 319 -7.52 -8.60 15.37
CA ASN A 319 -8.08 -7.25 15.42
C ASN A 319 -9.02 -7.00 14.22
N PRO A 320 -10.21 -6.40 14.42
CA PRO A 320 -11.19 -6.19 13.35
C PRO A 320 -10.62 -5.44 12.14
N GLY A 321 -9.73 -4.46 12.33
CA GLY A 321 -9.08 -3.74 11.24
C GLY A 321 -8.13 -4.63 10.43
N GLU A 322 -7.33 -5.44 11.09
CA GLU A 322 -6.44 -6.40 10.42
C GLU A 322 -7.25 -7.51 9.73
N PHE A 323 -8.34 -7.99 10.34
CA PHE A 323 -9.27 -8.93 9.71
C PHE A 323 -9.80 -8.36 8.39
N LEU A 324 -10.30 -7.13 8.42
CA LEU A 324 -10.84 -6.48 7.23
C LEU A 324 -9.82 -6.37 6.10
N ILE A 325 -8.63 -5.81 6.39
CA ILE A 325 -7.64 -5.49 5.35
C ILE A 325 -6.80 -6.69 4.90
N SER A 326 -6.63 -7.68 5.76
CA SER A 326 -5.73 -8.82 5.48
C SER A 326 -6.47 -10.10 5.08
N MET A 327 -7.74 -10.24 5.42
CA MET A 327 -8.55 -11.42 5.12
C MET A 327 -9.75 -11.07 4.22
N LEU A 328 -10.70 -10.27 4.73
CA LEU A 328 -11.98 -10.05 4.04
C LEU A 328 -11.82 -9.36 2.69
N LEU A 329 -11.08 -8.25 2.62
CA LEU A 329 -10.89 -7.53 1.36
C LEU A 329 -10.11 -8.35 0.31
N PRO A 330 -9.02 -9.08 0.66
CA PRO A 330 -8.34 -9.94 -0.30
C PRO A 330 -9.16 -11.13 -0.81
N GLU A 331 -10.10 -11.66 -0.01
CA GLU A 331 -11.00 -12.73 -0.46
C GLU A 331 -11.89 -12.28 -1.63
N LEU A 332 -12.24 -11.00 -1.71
CA LEU A 332 -12.98 -10.44 -2.84
C LEU A 332 -12.20 -10.52 -4.18
N ASP A 333 -10.89 -10.69 -4.12
CA ASP A 333 -10.03 -10.89 -5.29
C ASP A 333 -9.76 -12.38 -5.57
N GLY A 334 -10.39 -13.30 -4.80
CA GLY A 334 -10.17 -14.73 -4.90
C GLY A 334 -8.94 -15.23 -4.13
N GLY A 335 -8.47 -14.47 -3.14
CA GLY A 335 -7.39 -14.88 -2.25
C GLY A 335 -7.79 -16.10 -1.40
N ILE A 336 -6.91 -17.10 -1.37
CA ILE A 336 -7.08 -18.31 -0.56
C ILE A 336 -5.94 -18.47 0.42
N LEU A 337 -6.12 -19.33 1.43
CA LEU A 337 -5.14 -19.61 2.48
C LEU A 337 -4.72 -18.31 3.23
N THR A 338 -5.71 -17.58 3.71
CA THR A 338 -5.56 -16.38 4.51
C THR A 338 -5.21 -16.73 5.96
N PHE A 339 -3.94 -16.83 6.28
CA PHE A 339 -3.42 -17.07 7.64
C PHE A 339 -2.11 -16.31 7.88
N PRO A 340 -1.77 -16.01 9.15
CA PRO A 340 -0.58 -15.22 9.45
C PRO A 340 0.70 -16.01 9.20
N VAL A 341 1.71 -15.36 8.60
CA VAL A 341 3.06 -15.88 8.38
C VAL A 341 4.13 -15.01 9.04
N GLY A 342 3.73 -13.88 9.59
CA GLY A 342 4.61 -12.94 10.28
C GLY A 342 3.86 -12.13 11.32
N VAL A 343 4.60 -11.67 12.31
CA VAL A 343 4.12 -10.86 13.44
C VAL A 343 5.05 -9.68 13.66
N MET A 344 4.60 -8.72 14.46
CA MET A 344 5.45 -7.61 14.89
C MET A 344 6.61 -8.14 15.76
N GLY A 345 7.83 -7.67 15.50
CA GLY A 345 8.98 -7.97 16.35
C GLY A 345 8.91 -7.27 17.71
N GLU A 346 9.69 -7.78 18.67
CA GLU A 346 9.75 -7.23 20.03
C GLU A 346 10.66 -6.01 20.16
N ALA A 347 11.51 -5.76 19.17
CA ALA A 347 12.43 -4.62 19.18
C ALA A 347 11.71 -3.30 18.92
N THR A 348 12.33 -2.19 19.39
CA THR A 348 11.85 -0.81 19.22
C THR A 348 11.76 -0.35 17.75
N VAL A 349 12.43 -1.05 16.84
CA VAL A 349 12.29 -0.87 15.38
C VAL A 349 11.40 -2.01 14.91
N SER A 350 10.24 -1.67 14.35
CA SER A 350 9.16 -2.60 13.98
C SER A 350 9.53 -3.44 12.73
N GLU A 351 10.52 -4.29 12.86
CA GLU A 351 10.79 -5.34 11.89
C GLU A 351 9.80 -6.49 12.12
N LEU A 352 9.17 -6.98 11.05
CA LEU A 352 8.31 -8.15 11.14
C LEU A 352 9.13 -9.41 11.32
N GLN A 353 8.70 -10.28 12.23
CA GLN A 353 9.32 -11.58 12.50
C GLN A 353 8.51 -12.69 11.83
N PRO A 354 9.17 -13.66 11.17
CA PRO A 354 8.51 -14.79 10.54
C PRO A 354 7.99 -15.80 11.56
N ILE A 355 6.77 -16.30 11.36
CA ILE A 355 6.24 -17.47 12.07
C ILE A 355 6.62 -18.71 11.26
N THR A 356 7.75 -19.33 11.61
CA THR A 356 8.39 -20.40 10.82
C THR A 356 7.45 -21.56 10.53
N GLU A 357 6.72 -22.06 11.53
CA GLU A 357 5.75 -23.15 11.38
C GLU A 357 4.65 -22.82 10.34
N ARG A 358 4.19 -21.58 10.33
CA ARG A 358 3.16 -21.10 9.38
C ARG A 358 3.71 -21.00 7.97
N ILE A 359 4.97 -20.60 7.83
CA ILE A 359 5.65 -20.58 6.54
C ILE A 359 5.85 -22.00 6.01
N ASP A 360 6.19 -22.98 6.86
CA ASP A 360 6.29 -24.39 6.47
C ASP A 360 4.91 -24.91 6.01
N THR A 361 3.86 -24.55 6.72
CA THR A 361 2.48 -24.85 6.31
C THR A 361 2.13 -24.20 4.96
N LEU A 362 2.53 -22.96 4.72
CA LEU A 362 2.34 -22.28 3.44
C LEU A 362 2.99 -23.06 2.29
N VAL A 363 4.25 -23.47 2.47
CA VAL A 363 5.00 -24.24 1.45
C VAL A 363 4.31 -25.57 1.17
N ALA A 364 3.96 -26.32 2.19
CA ALA A 364 3.28 -27.61 2.04
C ALA A 364 1.93 -27.50 1.32
N ARG A 365 1.14 -26.48 1.64
CA ARG A 365 -0.15 -26.23 0.96
C ARG A 365 0.03 -25.78 -0.48
N LEU A 366 1.01 -24.94 -0.77
CA LEU A 366 1.37 -24.56 -2.14
C LEU A 366 1.70 -25.81 -2.98
N GLU A 367 2.53 -26.70 -2.46
CA GLU A 367 2.86 -27.97 -3.13
C GLU A 367 1.61 -28.80 -3.43
N GLY A 368 0.67 -28.85 -2.48
CA GLY A 368 -0.61 -29.53 -2.66
C GLY A 368 -1.42 -28.94 -3.82
N TYR A 369 -1.52 -27.62 -3.91
CA TYR A 369 -2.24 -26.93 -5.00
C TYR A 369 -1.57 -27.14 -6.37
N LEU A 370 -0.26 -27.02 -6.46
CA LEU A 370 0.48 -27.23 -7.70
C LEU A 370 0.37 -28.68 -8.18
N ARG A 371 0.42 -29.64 -7.26
CA ARG A 371 0.20 -31.06 -7.58
C ARG A 371 -1.22 -31.29 -8.08
N LEU A 372 -2.23 -30.74 -7.40
CA LEU A 372 -3.64 -30.89 -7.77
C LEU A 372 -3.94 -30.36 -9.17
N GLN A 373 -3.30 -29.28 -9.59
CA GLN A 373 -3.44 -28.73 -10.93
C GLN A 373 -2.88 -29.66 -12.02
N LYS A 374 -1.82 -30.41 -11.71
CA LYS A 374 -1.14 -31.30 -12.66
C LYS A 374 -1.74 -32.69 -12.73
N LEU A 375 -2.48 -33.13 -11.71
CA LEU A 375 -3.11 -34.44 -11.67
C LEU A 375 -4.24 -34.51 -12.69
N ALA A 376 -4.30 -35.64 -13.43
CA ALA A 376 -5.47 -35.98 -14.23
C ALA A 376 -6.69 -36.20 -13.29
N ASN A 377 -7.90 -35.92 -13.77
CA ASN A 377 -9.09 -36.01 -12.92
C ASN A 377 -9.31 -37.41 -12.31
N GLN A 378 -8.97 -38.47 -13.07
CA GLN A 378 -9.03 -39.85 -12.60
C GLN A 378 -8.12 -40.15 -11.40
N ASP A 379 -7.04 -39.37 -11.21
CA ASP A 379 -6.05 -39.58 -10.15
C ASP A 379 -6.33 -38.68 -8.91
N LYS A 380 -7.33 -37.81 -9.02
CA LYS A 380 -7.75 -36.94 -7.91
C LYS A 380 -8.60 -37.72 -6.90
N LYS A 381 -8.24 -37.57 -5.62
CA LYS A 381 -9.03 -38.14 -4.52
C LYS A 381 -9.99 -37.06 -4.03
N LEU A 382 -11.28 -37.40 -3.95
CA LEU A 382 -12.32 -36.52 -3.45
C LEU A 382 -12.81 -37.03 -2.09
N ALA A 383 -13.05 -36.09 -1.19
CA ALA A 383 -13.71 -36.34 0.06
C ALA A 383 -15.02 -35.54 0.14
N PHE A 384 -16.12 -36.21 0.34
CA PHE A 384 -17.41 -35.58 0.56
C PHE A 384 -17.65 -35.50 2.07
N VAL A 385 -17.84 -34.30 2.60
CA VAL A 385 -18.14 -34.04 3.99
C VAL A 385 -19.59 -33.62 4.07
N PHE A 386 -20.42 -34.48 4.65
CA PHE A 386 -21.83 -34.23 4.81
C PHE A 386 -22.13 -33.55 6.16
N TYR A 387 -23.03 -32.59 6.12
CA TYR A 387 -23.53 -31.88 7.29
C TYR A 387 -24.86 -32.53 7.73
N ASN A 388 -24.99 -32.77 9.03
CA ASN A 388 -26.20 -33.34 9.64
C ASN A 388 -26.79 -32.36 10.67
N TYR A 389 -27.66 -31.45 10.19
CA TYR A 389 -28.32 -30.49 11.06
C TYR A 389 -29.71 -30.12 10.52
N PRO A 390 -30.75 -30.10 11.36
CA PRO A 390 -30.73 -30.64 12.75
C PRO A 390 -30.42 -32.14 12.78
N PRO A 391 -29.87 -32.68 13.89
CA PRO A 391 -29.48 -34.09 13.96
C PRO A 391 -30.65 -35.04 13.62
N GLY A 392 -30.38 -36.06 12.81
CA GLY A 392 -31.36 -37.05 12.38
C GLY A 392 -30.98 -37.73 11.06
N GLU A 393 -31.29 -39.00 10.87
CA GLU A 393 -30.93 -39.75 9.67
C GLU A 393 -31.49 -39.10 8.38
N SER A 394 -32.69 -38.52 8.45
CA SER A 394 -33.36 -37.86 7.33
C SER A 394 -32.71 -36.53 6.92
N ASN A 395 -31.82 -36.00 7.74
CA ASN A 395 -31.19 -34.70 7.53
C ASN A 395 -29.72 -34.81 7.07
N VAL A 396 -29.19 -36.05 7.01
CA VAL A 396 -27.81 -36.26 6.51
C VAL A 396 -27.70 -35.83 5.06
N ALA A 397 -26.69 -35.02 4.76
CA ALA A 397 -26.45 -34.46 3.43
C ALA A 397 -27.59 -33.57 2.89
N SER A 398 -28.49 -33.10 3.74
CA SER A 398 -29.51 -32.14 3.35
C SER A 398 -28.85 -30.80 2.98
N ALA A 399 -28.93 -30.40 1.71
CA ALA A 399 -28.41 -29.14 1.24
C ALA A 399 -29.35 -28.52 0.20
N ALA A 400 -29.61 -27.22 0.31
CA ALA A 400 -30.39 -26.50 -0.67
C ALA A 400 -29.62 -26.42 -2.01
N PHE A 401 -30.27 -26.79 -3.11
CA PHE A 401 -29.74 -26.70 -4.47
C PHE A 401 -28.54 -27.64 -4.78
N LEU A 402 -28.30 -28.64 -3.95
CA LEU A 402 -27.29 -29.65 -4.21
C LEU A 402 -27.97 -31.03 -4.26
N ASP A 403 -27.77 -31.76 -5.33
CA ASP A 403 -28.16 -33.17 -5.45
C ASP A 403 -27.00 -34.01 -4.88
N THR A 404 -27.25 -34.69 -3.77
CA THR A 404 -26.26 -35.47 -2.98
C THR A 404 -26.44 -36.95 -3.11
#